data_879cb671b9ecf391113544a617adc29d
#
_entry.id   879cb671b9ecf391113544a617adc29d
#
_cell.length_a   1.000
_cell.length_b   1.000
_cell.length_c   1.000
_cell.angle_alpha   90.00
_cell.angle_beta   90.00
_cell.angle_gamma   90.00
#
_symmetry.space_group_name_H-M   'P 1'
#
loop_
_entity.id
_entity.type
_entity.pdbx_description
1 polymer ?
#
loop_
_entity_poly.entity_id
_entity_poly.type
_entity_poly.pdbx_seq_one_letter_code
_entity_poly.pdbx_strand_id
1 'polypeptide(L)'
;NPPDDTVDNYHVRYTSLPFTEIINAINEAHIGLDPYLDNTNAGMFLSEFSGYHGVWYKETYEEDMEIPCFAGGHIHVGAQVDWDTAKEAAEVSIRTLINYVDQFMIMFGDCNSDGAVNILDVVALAGAILGNIELTLSQSEAADMDGNGLLNILDIIAIVNLILRD
;
A
#
# COMPACT_ATOMS: atom_id res chain seq x y z
N ASN A 1 28.35 0.10 -4.18
CA ASN A 1 27.80 0.95 -5.25
C ASN A 1 26.28 0.85 -5.20
N PRO A 2 25.57 1.95 -5.46
CA PRO A 2 24.12 1.88 -5.61
C PRO A 2 23.75 0.88 -6.72
N PRO A 3 22.54 0.30 -6.71
CA PRO A 3 22.10 -0.65 -7.72
C PRO A 3 21.81 0.00 -9.09
N ASP A 4 21.89 1.30 -9.18
CA ASP A 4 21.77 2.05 -10.43
C ASP A 4 22.88 3.11 -10.56
N ASP A 5 23.25 3.44 -11.77
CA ASP A 5 24.31 4.40 -12.09
C ASP A 5 23.76 5.84 -12.24
N THR A 6 22.48 6.07 -11.94
CA THR A 6 21.81 7.36 -12.14
C THR A 6 21.96 8.30 -10.95
N VAL A 7 22.40 7.77 -9.80
CA VAL A 7 22.55 8.52 -8.55
C VAL A 7 24.00 8.49 -8.04
N ASP A 8 24.37 9.51 -7.29
CA ASP A 8 25.69 9.60 -6.67
C ASP A 8 25.91 8.51 -5.61
N ASN A 9 27.18 8.13 -5.36
CA ASN A 9 27.56 7.15 -4.35
C ASN A 9 27.12 7.51 -2.91
N TYR A 10 26.79 8.77 -2.65
CA TYR A 10 26.33 9.29 -1.35
C TYR A 10 24.84 9.64 -1.36
N HIS A 11 24.11 9.18 -2.37
CA HIS A 11 22.66 9.41 -2.44
C HIS A 11 21.96 8.75 -1.24
N VAL A 12 21.24 9.56 -0.48
CA VAL A 12 20.50 9.12 0.72
C VAL A 12 19.07 8.82 0.31
N ARG A 13 18.60 7.65 0.72
CA ARG A 13 17.20 7.22 0.52
C ARG A 13 16.51 7.09 1.88
N TYR A 14 15.22 7.37 1.91
CA TYR A 14 14.42 7.33 3.13
C TYR A 14 13.39 6.23 3.05
N THR A 15 13.10 5.60 4.20
CA THR A 15 12.01 4.62 4.29
C THR A 15 10.66 5.29 4.00
N SER A 16 9.82 4.59 3.29
CA SER A 16 8.41 4.94 3.09
C SER A 16 7.46 3.96 3.79
N LEU A 17 7.99 3.12 4.69
CA LEU A 17 7.14 2.29 5.55
C LEU A 17 6.26 3.18 6.44
N PRO A 18 5.03 2.76 6.75
CA PRO A 18 4.16 3.43 7.71
C PRO A 18 4.66 3.17 9.15
N PHE A 19 5.82 3.72 9.48
CA PHE A 19 6.53 3.42 10.72
C PHE A 19 5.75 3.86 11.96
N THR A 20 4.98 4.94 11.89
CA THR A 20 4.14 5.40 13.01
C THR A 20 3.06 4.38 13.33
N GLU A 21 2.37 3.89 12.30
CA GLU A 21 1.33 2.88 12.42
C GLU A 21 1.89 1.55 12.92
N ILE A 22 3.07 1.14 12.42
CA ILE A 22 3.75 -0.09 12.86
C ILE A 22 4.17 0.02 14.33
N ILE A 23 4.78 1.14 14.74
CA ILE A 23 5.17 1.38 16.13
C ILE A 23 3.94 1.33 17.05
N ASN A 24 2.86 2.02 16.68
CA ASN A 24 1.62 2.02 17.45
C ASN A 24 1.03 0.61 17.57
N ALA A 25 0.95 -0.13 16.48
CA ALA A 25 0.42 -1.49 16.48
C ALA A 25 1.23 -2.46 17.36
N ILE A 26 2.57 -2.35 17.34
CA ILE A 26 3.44 -3.16 18.22
C ILE A 26 3.24 -2.77 19.69
N ASN A 27 3.11 -1.49 20.02
CA ASN A 27 2.83 -1.03 21.38
C ASN A 27 1.46 -1.51 21.88
N GLU A 28 0.44 -1.45 21.03
CA GLU A 28 -0.92 -1.94 21.34
C GLU A 28 -0.99 -3.46 21.50
N ALA A 29 -0.13 -4.20 20.84
CA ALA A 29 -0.03 -5.65 20.98
C ALA A 29 0.54 -6.09 22.34
N HIS A 30 1.18 -5.19 23.11
CA HIS A 30 1.75 -5.44 24.44
C HIS A 30 2.72 -6.63 24.50
N ILE A 31 3.50 -6.85 23.45
CA ILE A 31 4.46 -7.96 23.32
C ILE A 31 5.79 -7.73 24.05
N GLY A 32 5.89 -6.66 24.83
CA GLY A 32 7.07 -6.38 25.65
C GLY A 32 8.25 -5.77 24.88
N LEU A 33 8.01 -5.22 23.69
CA LEU A 33 8.98 -4.46 22.90
C LEU A 33 8.73 -2.96 23.03
N ASP A 34 9.80 -2.19 22.85
CA ASP A 34 9.77 -0.72 22.76
C ASP A 34 10.30 -0.31 21.36
N PRO A 35 9.44 -0.34 20.34
CA PRO A 35 9.83 -0.06 18.96
C PRO A 35 10.10 1.44 18.77
N TYR A 36 11.09 1.77 17.96
CA TYR A 36 11.42 3.14 17.63
C TYR A 36 11.92 3.28 16.19
N LEU A 37 11.85 4.50 15.66
CA LEU A 37 12.46 4.87 14.39
C LEU A 37 13.90 5.31 14.61
N ASP A 38 14.86 4.61 14.02
CA ASP A 38 16.25 5.07 13.98
C ASP A 38 16.46 5.99 12.77
N ASN A 39 16.71 7.27 13.06
CA ASN A 39 16.98 8.29 12.04
C ASN A 39 18.47 8.47 11.74
N THR A 40 19.35 7.66 12.32
CA THR A 40 20.79 7.85 12.20
C THR A 40 21.41 7.00 11.10
N ASN A 41 21.08 5.73 11.06
CA ASN A 41 21.51 4.81 10.01
C ASN A 41 20.68 3.52 10.03
N ALA A 42 20.69 2.79 8.92
CA ALA A 42 20.00 1.50 8.79
C ALA A 42 20.79 0.32 9.37
N GLY A 43 21.84 0.58 10.14
CA GLY A 43 22.77 -0.42 10.64
C GLY A 43 24.07 -0.45 9.84
N MET A 44 24.77 -1.59 9.88
CA MET A 44 26.03 -1.80 9.15
C MET A 44 25.96 -3.13 8.36
N PHE A 45 26.75 -3.22 7.30
CA PHE A 45 26.87 -4.41 6.46
C PHE A 45 25.54 -4.83 5.79
N LEU A 46 25.07 -6.02 6.13
CA LEU A 46 23.88 -6.59 5.48
C LEU A 46 22.58 -5.83 5.78
N SER A 47 22.43 -5.26 6.97
CA SER A 47 21.25 -4.47 7.35
C SER A 47 21.13 -3.20 6.50
N GLU A 48 22.23 -2.45 6.38
CA GLU A 48 22.29 -1.24 5.56
C GLU A 48 22.05 -1.58 4.08
N PHE A 49 22.71 -2.64 3.58
CA PHE A 49 22.53 -3.11 2.21
C PHE A 49 21.08 -3.50 1.92
N SER A 50 20.46 -4.30 2.79
CA SER A 50 19.06 -4.72 2.63
C SER A 50 18.10 -3.54 2.69
N GLY A 51 18.31 -2.62 3.64
CA GLY A 51 17.52 -1.41 3.78
C GLY A 51 17.59 -0.52 2.55
N TYR A 52 18.80 -0.28 2.06
CA TYR A 52 19.03 0.52 0.84
C TYR A 52 18.32 -0.09 -0.38
N HIS A 53 18.44 -1.39 -0.59
CA HIS A 53 17.81 -2.07 -1.71
C HIS A 53 16.29 -2.07 -1.63
N GLY A 54 15.72 -2.21 -0.44
CA GLY A 54 14.27 -2.14 -0.25
C GLY A 54 13.71 -0.76 -0.62
N VAL A 55 14.38 0.31 -0.19
CA VAL A 55 13.96 1.68 -0.53
C VAL A 55 14.22 2.01 -1.99
N TRP A 56 15.36 1.57 -2.54
CA TRP A 56 15.64 1.70 -3.97
C TRP A 56 14.58 1.02 -4.85
N TYR A 57 14.17 -0.19 -4.48
CA TYR A 57 13.13 -0.91 -5.21
C TYR A 57 11.81 -0.12 -5.22
N LYS A 58 11.41 0.41 -4.06
CA LYS A 58 10.21 1.25 -3.96
C LYS A 58 10.29 2.48 -4.87
N GLU A 59 11.36 3.24 -4.81
CA GLU A 59 11.54 4.44 -5.65
C GLU A 59 11.58 4.12 -7.15
N THR A 60 12.04 2.92 -7.51
CA THR A 60 12.12 2.49 -8.91
C THR A 60 10.75 2.08 -9.48
N TYR A 61 9.89 1.50 -8.64
CA TYR A 61 8.63 0.89 -9.06
C TYR A 61 7.38 1.52 -8.44
N GLU A 62 7.51 2.71 -7.83
CA GLU A 62 6.36 3.40 -7.22
C GLU A 62 5.33 3.88 -8.24
N GLU A 63 5.77 4.15 -9.45
CA GLU A 63 4.92 4.60 -10.57
C GLU A 63 4.66 3.47 -11.59
N ASP A 64 4.99 2.22 -11.24
CA ASP A 64 4.67 1.10 -12.12
C ASP A 64 3.15 0.93 -12.22
N MET A 65 2.64 0.90 -13.44
CA MET A 65 1.19 0.87 -13.70
C MET A 65 0.56 -0.48 -13.42
N GLU A 66 1.34 -1.58 -13.47
CA GLU A 66 0.81 -2.92 -13.25
C GLU A 66 0.97 -3.36 -11.79
N ILE A 67 2.15 -3.10 -11.21
CA ILE A 67 2.49 -3.54 -9.83
C ILE A 67 3.23 -2.40 -9.13
N PRO A 68 2.53 -1.34 -8.70
CA PRO A 68 3.18 -0.23 -8.00
C PRO A 68 3.71 -0.67 -6.64
N CYS A 69 4.90 -0.16 -6.27
CA CYS A 69 5.50 -0.41 -4.96
C CYS A 69 5.15 0.74 -4.00
N PHE A 70 4.17 0.56 -3.14
CA PHE A 70 3.67 1.61 -2.24
C PHE A 70 4.57 1.89 -1.04
N ALA A 71 5.32 0.90 -0.56
CA ALA A 71 6.17 1.06 0.61
C ALA A 71 7.47 0.28 0.49
N GLY A 72 8.55 0.86 0.97
CA GLY A 72 9.87 0.22 1.01
C GLY A 72 10.68 0.68 2.22
N GLY A 73 11.41 -0.24 2.82
CA GLY A 73 12.21 0.07 3.98
C GLY A 73 12.78 -1.18 4.64
N HIS A 74 13.23 -1.02 5.88
CA HIS A 74 13.83 -2.08 6.67
C HIS A 74 13.34 -2.04 8.10
N ILE A 75 12.94 -3.19 8.63
CA ILE A 75 12.61 -3.38 10.04
C ILE A 75 13.66 -4.29 10.63
N HIS A 76 14.37 -3.81 11.65
CA HIS A 76 15.40 -4.56 12.34
C HIS A 76 14.87 -5.10 13.67
N VAL A 77 15.08 -6.39 13.93
CA VAL A 77 14.77 -7.01 15.21
C VAL A 77 16.06 -7.19 15.99
N GLY A 78 16.07 -6.76 17.25
CA GLY A 78 17.24 -6.84 18.11
C GLY A 78 17.69 -8.31 18.34
N ALA A 79 19.00 -8.53 18.32
CA ALA A 79 19.58 -9.87 18.44
C ALA A 79 19.30 -10.59 19.78
N GLN A 80 18.81 -9.89 20.78
CA GLN A 80 18.45 -10.43 22.09
C GLN A 80 16.94 -10.68 22.26
N VAL A 81 16.15 -10.38 21.25
CA VAL A 81 14.70 -10.68 21.24
C VAL A 81 14.54 -12.17 20.99
N ASP A 82 13.74 -12.84 21.83
CA ASP A 82 13.44 -14.25 21.63
C ASP A 82 12.58 -14.49 20.38
N TRP A 83 12.56 -15.73 19.93
CA TRP A 83 11.90 -16.11 18.67
C TRP A 83 10.39 -15.82 18.64
N ASP A 84 9.68 -16.10 19.73
CA ASP A 84 8.23 -15.96 19.76
C ASP A 84 7.83 -14.49 19.74
N THR A 85 8.50 -13.66 20.51
CA THR A 85 8.34 -12.19 20.51
C THR A 85 8.71 -11.59 19.14
N ALA A 86 9.81 -12.04 18.54
CA ALA A 86 10.23 -11.57 17.22
C ALA A 86 9.21 -11.93 16.12
N LYS A 87 8.67 -13.14 16.18
CA LYS A 87 7.63 -13.62 15.26
C LYS A 87 6.35 -12.79 15.40
N GLU A 88 5.88 -12.55 16.61
CA GLU A 88 4.68 -11.76 16.87
C GLU A 88 4.86 -10.31 16.38
N ALA A 89 6.01 -9.70 16.63
CA ALA A 89 6.33 -8.37 16.10
C ALA A 89 6.31 -8.32 14.56
N ALA A 90 6.84 -9.36 13.91
CA ALA A 90 6.81 -9.47 12.46
C ALA A 90 5.37 -9.63 11.93
N GLU A 91 4.55 -10.46 12.57
CA GLU A 91 3.14 -10.64 12.20
C GLU A 91 2.33 -9.35 12.34
N VAL A 92 2.51 -8.60 13.44
CA VAL A 92 1.88 -7.29 13.65
C VAL A 92 2.32 -6.30 12.57
N SER A 93 3.62 -6.22 12.30
CA SER A 93 4.18 -5.33 11.28
C SER A 93 3.63 -5.65 9.88
N ILE A 94 3.58 -6.93 9.51
CA ILE A 94 3.05 -7.37 8.20
C ILE A 94 1.56 -7.04 8.08
N ARG A 95 0.76 -7.27 9.10
CA ARG A 95 -0.68 -6.91 9.09
C ARG A 95 -0.88 -5.41 8.91
N THR A 96 -0.08 -4.60 9.62
CA THR A 96 -0.12 -3.14 9.47
C THR A 96 0.26 -2.71 8.07
N LEU A 97 1.28 -3.34 7.47
CA LEU A 97 1.69 -3.07 6.09
C LEU A 97 0.61 -3.46 5.08
N ILE A 98 -0.05 -4.60 5.26
CA ILE A 98 -1.17 -5.01 4.40
C ILE A 98 -2.27 -3.96 4.46
N ASN A 99 -2.73 -3.60 5.66
CA ASN A 99 -3.77 -2.58 5.84
C ASN A 99 -3.35 -1.21 5.25
N TYR A 100 -2.06 -0.88 5.30
CA TYR A 100 -1.54 0.35 4.69
C TYR A 100 -1.60 0.29 3.16
N VAL A 101 -1.17 -0.81 2.56
CA VAL A 101 -1.20 -0.99 1.10
C VAL A 101 -2.63 -1.04 0.58
N ASP A 102 -3.54 -1.70 1.29
CA ASP A 102 -4.96 -1.79 0.90
C ASP A 102 -5.61 -0.40 0.74
N GLN A 103 -5.11 0.63 1.43
CA GLN A 103 -5.61 2.01 1.27
C GLN A 103 -5.28 2.62 -0.10
N PHE A 104 -4.28 2.09 -0.80
CA PHE A 104 -3.87 2.54 -2.13
C PHE A 104 -4.38 1.64 -3.25
N MET A 105 -4.95 0.50 -2.90
CA MET A 105 -5.52 -0.42 -3.88
C MET A 105 -6.89 0.10 -4.31
N ILE A 106 -6.97 0.60 -5.53
CA ILE A 106 -8.26 0.89 -6.14
C ILE A 106 -8.93 -0.44 -6.47
N MET A 107 -10.01 -0.74 -5.78
CA MET A 107 -10.85 -1.89 -6.13
C MET A 107 -11.73 -1.50 -7.31
N PHE A 108 -11.33 -1.89 -8.51
CA PHE A 108 -12.12 -1.62 -9.71
C PHE A 108 -13.54 -2.19 -9.58
N GLY A 109 -14.50 -1.31 -9.81
CA GLY A 109 -15.93 -1.60 -9.65
C GLY A 109 -16.51 -1.22 -8.30
N ASP A 110 -15.70 -0.92 -7.26
CA ASP A 110 -16.17 -0.43 -5.97
C ASP A 110 -16.34 1.10 -6.02
N CYS A 111 -17.46 1.52 -6.58
CA CYS A 111 -17.77 2.93 -6.80
C CYS A 111 -18.21 3.67 -5.54
N ASN A 112 -18.62 2.94 -4.50
CA ASN A 112 -19.08 3.52 -3.24
C ASN A 112 -18.00 3.44 -2.13
N SER A 113 -16.88 2.73 -2.39
CA SER A 113 -15.76 2.51 -1.47
C SER A 113 -16.18 1.78 -0.17
N ASP A 114 -17.10 0.80 -0.28
CA ASP A 114 -17.50 -0.03 0.86
C ASP A 114 -16.67 -1.32 1.01
N GLY A 115 -15.73 -1.57 0.09
CA GLY A 115 -14.84 -2.72 0.08
C GLY A 115 -15.45 -3.97 -0.57
N ALA A 116 -16.56 -3.84 -1.31
CA ALA A 116 -17.21 -4.96 -1.98
C ALA A 116 -17.83 -4.53 -3.32
N VAL A 117 -17.51 -5.20 -4.39
CA VAL A 117 -18.12 -4.93 -5.70
C VAL A 117 -19.48 -5.65 -5.79
N ASN A 118 -20.56 -4.86 -5.79
CA ASN A 118 -21.91 -5.38 -5.78
C ASN A 118 -22.91 -4.42 -6.48
N ILE A 119 -24.21 -4.70 -6.39
CA ILE A 119 -25.25 -3.90 -7.06
C ILE A 119 -25.30 -2.44 -6.56
N LEU A 120 -24.81 -2.15 -5.35
CA LEU A 120 -24.80 -0.78 -4.82
C LEU A 120 -23.83 0.11 -5.61
N ASP A 121 -22.75 -0.46 -6.14
CA ASP A 121 -21.78 0.25 -6.98
C ASP A 121 -22.40 0.61 -8.33
N VAL A 122 -23.17 -0.29 -8.89
CA VAL A 122 -23.94 -0.01 -10.12
C VAL A 122 -24.91 1.14 -9.90
N VAL A 123 -25.56 1.20 -8.73
CA VAL A 123 -26.45 2.32 -8.35
C VAL A 123 -25.66 3.61 -8.15
N ALA A 124 -24.50 3.55 -7.50
CA ALA A 124 -23.63 4.71 -7.28
C ALA A 124 -23.14 5.28 -8.61
N LEU A 125 -22.63 4.43 -9.50
CA LEU A 125 -22.15 4.86 -10.82
C LEU A 125 -23.30 5.41 -11.69
N ALA A 126 -24.47 4.77 -11.70
CA ALA A 126 -25.63 5.28 -12.41
C ALA A 126 -26.06 6.66 -11.87
N GLY A 127 -26.04 6.84 -10.55
CA GLY A 127 -26.32 8.11 -9.90
C GLY A 127 -25.32 9.21 -10.30
N ALA A 128 -24.05 8.87 -10.42
CA ALA A 128 -22.99 9.78 -10.86
C ALA A 128 -23.17 10.19 -12.33
N ILE A 129 -23.44 9.25 -13.23
CA ILE A 129 -23.67 9.50 -14.65
C ILE A 129 -24.91 10.41 -14.84
N LEU A 130 -25.93 10.27 -14.02
CA LEU A 130 -27.13 11.10 -14.03
C LEU A 130 -26.95 12.47 -13.34
N GLY A 131 -25.77 12.71 -12.75
CA GLY A 131 -25.46 13.96 -12.02
C GLY A 131 -26.17 14.09 -10.66
N ASN A 132 -26.66 12.98 -10.09
CA ASN A 132 -27.32 12.94 -8.79
C ASN A 132 -26.37 12.70 -7.62
N ILE A 133 -25.16 12.17 -7.89
CA ILE A 133 -24.11 11.83 -6.94
C ILE A 133 -22.79 12.39 -7.48
N GLU A 134 -21.97 12.98 -6.62
CA GLU A 134 -20.58 13.32 -6.93
C GLU A 134 -19.67 12.23 -6.36
N LEU A 135 -18.88 11.59 -7.22
CA LEU A 135 -17.85 10.63 -6.80
C LEU A 135 -16.56 11.38 -6.48
N THR A 136 -15.82 10.87 -5.51
CA THR A 136 -14.44 11.31 -5.28
C THR A 136 -13.54 10.90 -6.46
N LEU A 137 -12.30 11.38 -6.52
CA LEU A 137 -11.37 11.00 -7.57
C LEU A 137 -11.13 9.48 -7.59
N SER A 138 -10.83 8.88 -6.43
CA SER A 138 -10.59 7.44 -6.32
C SER A 138 -11.83 6.59 -6.67
N GLN A 139 -13.03 7.05 -6.30
CA GLN A 139 -14.28 6.40 -6.72
C GLN A 139 -14.51 6.49 -8.22
N SER A 140 -14.16 7.61 -8.83
CA SER A 140 -14.26 7.78 -10.28
C SER A 140 -13.25 6.90 -11.02
N GLU A 141 -12.04 6.76 -10.51
CA GLU A 141 -11.03 5.86 -11.03
C GLU A 141 -11.45 4.38 -10.86
N ALA A 142 -12.05 4.01 -9.72
CA ALA A 142 -12.61 2.68 -9.49
C ALA A 142 -13.78 2.36 -10.43
N ALA A 143 -14.55 3.38 -10.82
CA ALA A 143 -15.72 3.25 -11.66
C ALA A 143 -15.39 3.20 -13.16
N ASP A 144 -14.25 3.73 -13.58
CA ASP A 144 -13.78 3.73 -14.98
C ASP A 144 -13.18 2.37 -15.34
N MET A 145 -14.05 1.44 -15.70
CA MET A 145 -13.70 0.03 -15.92
C MET A 145 -12.93 -0.23 -17.21
N ASP A 146 -12.99 0.68 -18.16
CA ASP A 146 -12.26 0.57 -19.45
C ASP A 146 -11.06 1.53 -19.54
N GLY A 147 -10.82 2.36 -18.50
CA GLY A 147 -9.67 3.25 -18.37
C GLY A 147 -9.66 4.41 -19.38
N ASN A 148 -10.83 4.80 -19.89
CA ASN A 148 -10.91 5.85 -20.91
C ASN A 148 -11.11 7.27 -20.35
N GLY A 149 -11.26 7.41 -19.04
CA GLY A 149 -11.46 8.66 -18.33
C GLY A 149 -12.89 9.21 -18.38
N LEU A 150 -13.87 8.43 -18.88
CA LEU A 150 -15.25 8.85 -19.04
C LEU A 150 -16.22 7.84 -18.40
N LEU A 151 -16.88 8.24 -17.35
CA LEU A 151 -17.91 7.40 -16.72
C LEU A 151 -19.18 7.35 -17.58
N ASN A 152 -19.56 6.16 -18.04
CA ASN A 152 -20.68 5.95 -18.93
C ASN A 152 -21.33 4.55 -18.77
N ILE A 153 -22.27 4.23 -19.64
CA ILE A 153 -23.02 2.97 -19.57
C ILE A 153 -22.14 1.72 -19.79
N LEU A 154 -20.98 1.86 -20.46
CA LEU A 154 -20.09 0.72 -20.69
C LEU A 154 -19.42 0.28 -19.40
N ASP A 155 -19.10 1.21 -18.50
CA ASP A 155 -18.56 0.91 -17.17
C ASP A 155 -19.60 0.20 -16.31
N ILE A 156 -20.85 0.65 -16.35
CA ILE A 156 -21.97 -0.05 -15.69
C ILE A 156 -22.06 -1.51 -16.17
N ILE A 157 -22.01 -1.73 -17.48
CA ILE A 157 -22.04 -3.07 -18.06
C ILE A 157 -20.83 -3.90 -17.60
N ALA A 158 -19.66 -3.31 -17.51
CA ALA A 158 -18.46 -3.99 -17.06
C ALA A 158 -18.57 -4.42 -15.59
N ILE A 159 -19.06 -3.53 -14.70
CA ILE A 159 -19.31 -3.86 -13.28
C ILE A 159 -20.35 -4.95 -13.14
N VAL A 160 -21.47 -4.86 -13.85
CA VAL A 160 -22.51 -5.91 -13.84
C VAL A 160 -21.93 -7.25 -14.28
N ASN A 161 -21.11 -7.27 -15.33
CA ASN A 161 -20.45 -8.50 -15.77
C ASN A 161 -19.46 -9.04 -14.74
N LEU A 162 -18.78 -8.18 -13.99
CA LEU A 162 -17.90 -8.58 -12.90
C LEU A 162 -18.70 -9.26 -11.78
N ILE A 163 -19.79 -8.65 -11.34
CA ILE A 163 -20.70 -9.19 -10.30
C ILE A 163 -21.32 -10.55 -10.71
N LEU A 164 -21.61 -10.75 -11.97
CA LEU A 164 -22.23 -12.00 -12.45
C LEU A 164 -21.24 -13.15 -12.69
N ARG A 165 -19.94 -12.92 -12.56
CA ARG A 165 -18.90 -13.94 -12.71
C ARG A 165 -18.54 -14.66 -11.42
N ASP A 166 -18.87 -14.05 -10.26
CA ASP A 166 -18.73 -14.63 -8.94
C ASP A 166 -19.98 -15.43 -8.55
#